data_b69a0e1bba81e3e4b24c5cd0d3964bb1
#
_entry.id   b69a0e1bba81e3e4b24c5cd0d3964bb1
#
_cell.length_a   1.000
_cell.length_b   1.000
_cell.length_c   1.000
_cell.angle_alpha   90.00
_cell.angle_beta   90.00
_cell.angle_gamma   90.00
#
_symmetry.space_group_name_H-M   'P 1'
#
loop_
_entity.id
_entity.type
_entity.pdbx_description
1 polymer ?
#
loop_
_entity_poly.entity_id
_entity_poly.type
_entity_poly.pdbx_seq_one_letter_code
_entity_poly.pdbx_strand_id
1 'polypeptide(L)'
;MPAEDTNIALFREAVQGLQRGDFSRLAPLLEDRPLERRPCQIIEWYDKGYFAEEPAALAEALTCACFLGRTGVAEFLLDRGVDPAAGAGTGLNAFHWAANRGQSETVRLLIRRKAPLETRSMYGGTVLGTAVWSAINEPRPGHLQIIEDLLVAGARLVEAGYPTGHEQVDAVLRRHGAS
;
A
#
# COMPACT_ATOMS: atom_id res chain seq x y z
N MET A 1 -21.55 -26.89 -9.07
CA MET A 1 -20.22 -27.52 -9.10
C MET A 1 -19.24 -26.84 -10.07
N PRO A 2 -19.45 -26.62 -11.39
CA PRO A 2 -18.38 -26.03 -12.22
C PRO A 2 -17.99 -24.58 -11.85
N ALA A 3 -18.89 -23.78 -11.30
CA ALA A 3 -18.60 -22.39 -10.93
C ALA A 3 -17.76 -22.25 -9.64
N GLU A 4 -17.92 -23.19 -8.72
CA GLU A 4 -17.17 -23.22 -7.45
C GLU A 4 -15.72 -23.65 -7.67
N ASP A 5 -15.50 -24.67 -8.50
CA ASP A 5 -14.18 -25.13 -8.91
C ASP A 5 -13.40 -24.03 -9.66
N THR A 6 -14.08 -23.26 -10.52
CA THR A 6 -13.47 -22.13 -11.23
C THR A 6 -13.06 -21.02 -10.28
N ASN A 7 -13.88 -20.71 -9.27
CA ASN A 7 -13.58 -19.66 -8.29
C ASN A 7 -12.39 -20.03 -7.37
N ILE A 8 -12.28 -21.31 -6.99
CA ILE A 8 -11.14 -21.83 -6.23
C ILE A 8 -9.85 -21.78 -7.05
N ALA A 9 -9.92 -22.13 -8.33
CA ALA A 9 -8.76 -22.05 -9.24
C ALA A 9 -8.28 -20.59 -9.40
N LEU A 10 -9.20 -19.65 -9.60
CA LEU A 10 -8.90 -18.23 -9.68
C LEU A 10 -8.29 -17.68 -8.38
N PHE A 11 -8.81 -18.11 -7.22
CA PHE A 11 -8.25 -17.75 -5.92
C PHE A 11 -6.80 -18.23 -5.77
N ARG A 12 -6.50 -19.48 -6.11
CA ARG A 12 -5.14 -20.04 -6.06
C ARG A 12 -4.18 -19.28 -6.98
N GLU A 13 -4.62 -18.92 -8.18
CA GLU A 13 -3.82 -18.09 -9.09
C GLU A 13 -3.57 -16.70 -8.52
N ALA A 14 -4.59 -16.07 -7.91
CA ALA A 14 -4.46 -14.79 -7.25
C ALA A 14 -3.49 -14.84 -6.07
N VAL A 15 -3.53 -15.88 -5.21
CA VAL A 15 -2.56 -16.09 -4.12
C VAL A 15 -1.13 -16.14 -4.66
N GLN A 16 -0.89 -16.88 -5.73
CA GLN A 16 0.44 -16.90 -6.36
C GLN A 16 0.87 -15.53 -6.89
N GLY A 17 -0.05 -14.79 -7.51
CA GLY A 17 0.22 -13.44 -8.00
C GLY A 17 0.54 -12.46 -6.87
N LEU A 18 -0.21 -12.53 -5.76
CA LEU A 18 0.05 -11.74 -4.56
C LEU A 18 1.45 -12.02 -3.98
N GLN A 19 1.80 -13.28 -3.82
CA GLN A 19 3.10 -13.70 -3.29
C GLN A 19 4.29 -13.30 -4.18
N ARG A 20 4.06 -13.21 -5.51
CA ARG A 20 5.08 -12.77 -6.48
C ARG A 20 5.15 -11.24 -6.64
N GLY A 21 4.16 -10.50 -6.13
CA GLY A 21 4.06 -9.06 -6.34
C GLY A 21 3.55 -8.66 -7.72
N ASP A 22 2.82 -9.53 -8.43
CA ASP A 22 2.21 -9.26 -9.73
C ASP A 22 1.00 -8.33 -9.63
N PHE A 23 1.08 -7.30 -8.78
CA PHE A 23 -0.04 -6.46 -8.34
C PHE A 23 -0.80 -5.80 -9.49
N SER A 24 -0.11 -5.35 -10.53
CA SER A 24 -0.76 -4.73 -11.69
C SER A 24 -1.72 -5.68 -12.40
N ARG A 25 -1.41 -6.98 -12.43
CA ARG A 25 -2.26 -8.02 -13.05
C ARG A 25 -3.50 -8.34 -12.21
N LEU A 26 -3.42 -8.08 -10.90
CA LEU A 26 -4.51 -8.35 -9.96
C LEU A 26 -5.52 -7.20 -9.86
N ALA A 27 -5.27 -6.08 -10.53
CA ALA A 27 -6.15 -4.90 -10.48
C ALA A 27 -7.64 -5.23 -10.70
N PRO A 28 -8.04 -6.09 -11.67
CA PRO A 28 -9.46 -6.44 -11.87
C PRO A 28 -10.11 -7.12 -10.65
N LEU A 29 -9.34 -7.81 -9.81
CA LEU A 29 -9.84 -8.49 -8.62
C LEU A 29 -10.13 -7.52 -7.46
N LEU A 30 -9.61 -6.30 -7.55
CA LEU A 30 -9.79 -5.23 -6.55
C LEU A 30 -10.74 -4.13 -7.04
N GLU A 31 -11.40 -4.32 -8.18
CA GLU A 31 -12.40 -3.40 -8.70
C GLU A 31 -13.81 -3.84 -8.28
N ASP A 32 -14.61 -2.87 -7.80
CA ASP A 32 -16.00 -3.12 -7.51
C ASP A 32 -16.77 -3.49 -8.78
N ARG A 33 -17.76 -4.35 -8.61
CA ARG A 33 -18.64 -4.83 -9.69
C ARG A 33 -20.04 -4.24 -9.56
N PRO A 34 -20.20 -2.94 -9.83
CA PRO A 34 -21.44 -2.22 -9.57
C PRO A 34 -22.63 -2.75 -10.39
N LEU A 35 -22.38 -3.24 -11.60
CA LEU A 35 -23.42 -3.85 -12.44
C LEU A 35 -23.99 -5.14 -11.84
N GLU A 36 -23.18 -5.89 -11.10
CA GLU A 36 -23.56 -7.11 -10.39
C GLU A 36 -24.05 -6.82 -8.97
N ARG A 37 -23.96 -5.55 -8.50
CA ARG A 37 -24.19 -5.15 -7.09
C ARG A 37 -23.38 -5.99 -6.10
N ARG A 38 -22.16 -6.31 -6.47
CA ARG A 38 -21.25 -7.16 -5.69
C ARG A 38 -19.96 -6.39 -5.39
N PRO A 39 -19.34 -6.62 -4.22
CA PRO A 39 -18.02 -6.09 -3.92
C PRO A 39 -16.97 -6.67 -4.87
N CYS A 40 -15.75 -6.16 -4.78
CA CYS A 40 -14.62 -6.73 -5.52
C CYS A 40 -14.34 -8.18 -5.10
N GLN A 41 -13.63 -8.91 -5.94
CA GLN A 41 -13.39 -10.34 -5.73
C GLN A 41 -12.60 -10.63 -4.44
N ILE A 42 -11.65 -9.78 -4.07
CA ILE A 42 -10.86 -9.94 -2.84
C ILE A 42 -11.77 -9.89 -1.60
N ILE A 43 -12.71 -8.95 -1.53
CA ILE A 43 -13.66 -8.85 -0.42
C ILE A 43 -14.57 -10.08 -0.36
N GLU A 44 -15.09 -10.54 -1.50
CA GLU A 44 -15.90 -11.76 -1.53
C GLU A 44 -15.15 -13.00 -1.02
N TRP A 45 -13.89 -13.16 -1.41
CA TRP A 45 -13.07 -14.27 -0.93
C TRP A 45 -12.80 -14.18 0.57
N TYR A 46 -12.57 -12.95 1.07
CA TYR A 46 -12.43 -12.73 2.51
C TYR A 46 -13.70 -13.15 3.25
N ASP A 47 -14.87 -12.66 2.85
CA ASP A 47 -16.15 -12.94 3.49
C ASP A 47 -16.53 -14.45 3.43
N LYS A 48 -16.08 -15.15 2.40
CA LYS A 48 -16.24 -16.61 2.26
C LYS A 48 -15.17 -17.43 3.01
N GLY A 49 -14.21 -16.79 3.66
CA GLY A 49 -13.18 -17.45 4.44
C GLY A 49 -12.05 -18.07 3.62
N TYR A 50 -11.90 -17.75 2.34
CA TYR A 50 -10.85 -18.32 1.49
C TYR A 50 -9.43 -18.02 1.98
N PHE A 51 -9.24 -16.88 2.64
CA PHE A 51 -7.95 -16.48 3.19
C PHE A 51 -7.62 -17.10 4.56
N ALA A 52 -8.52 -17.92 5.14
CA ALA A 52 -8.31 -18.47 6.49
C ALA A 52 -6.99 -19.27 6.62
N GLU A 53 -6.64 -20.03 5.57
CA GLU A 53 -5.40 -20.81 5.52
C GLU A 53 -4.25 -20.05 4.78
N GLU A 54 -4.50 -18.82 4.37
CA GLU A 54 -3.57 -18.01 3.56
C GLU A 54 -3.33 -16.61 4.16
N PRO A 55 -2.92 -16.50 5.44
CA PRO A 55 -2.76 -15.21 6.10
C PRO A 55 -1.68 -14.33 5.46
N ALA A 56 -0.63 -14.93 4.90
CA ALA A 56 0.40 -14.20 4.16
C ALA A 56 -0.16 -13.60 2.85
N ALA A 57 -1.00 -14.34 2.12
CA ALA A 57 -1.65 -13.82 0.92
C ALA A 57 -2.66 -12.72 1.26
N LEU A 58 -3.33 -12.80 2.41
CA LEU A 58 -4.22 -11.73 2.88
C LEU A 58 -3.44 -10.43 3.18
N ALA A 59 -2.27 -10.52 3.82
CA ALA A 59 -1.39 -9.38 4.04
C ALA A 59 -0.90 -8.78 2.71
N GLU A 60 -0.54 -9.59 1.74
CA GLU A 60 -0.17 -9.13 0.39
C GLU A 60 -1.38 -8.55 -0.38
N ALA A 61 -2.60 -8.99 -0.12
CA ALA A 61 -3.80 -8.37 -0.69
C ALA A 61 -3.99 -6.92 -0.22
N LEU A 62 -3.69 -6.63 1.06
CA LEU A 62 -3.64 -5.26 1.57
C LEU A 62 -2.52 -4.46 0.87
N THR A 63 -1.33 -5.04 0.73
CA THR A 63 -0.20 -4.43 0.04
C THR A 63 -0.55 -4.12 -1.42
N CYS A 64 -1.20 -5.05 -2.12
CA CYS A 64 -1.69 -4.87 -3.49
C CYS A 64 -2.74 -3.75 -3.58
N ALA A 65 -3.70 -3.69 -2.66
CA ALA A 65 -4.70 -2.62 -2.60
C ALA A 65 -4.03 -1.24 -2.43
N CYS A 66 -3.00 -1.15 -1.57
CA CYS A 66 -2.23 0.07 -1.35
C CYS A 66 -1.40 0.48 -2.57
N PHE A 67 -0.74 -0.48 -3.23
CA PHE A 67 -0.03 -0.27 -4.49
C PHE A 67 -0.94 0.30 -5.58
N LEU A 68 -2.15 -0.24 -5.73
CA LEU A 68 -3.11 0.15 -6.76
C LEU A 68 -3.95 1.38 -6.38
N GLY A 69 -3.84 1.90 -5.13
CA GLY A 69 -4.66 3.00 -4.64
C GLY A 69 -6.15 2.63 -4.46
N ARG A 70 -6.44 1.35 -4.20
CA ARG A 70 -7.79 0.85 -3.93
C ARG A 70 -8.11 1.09 -2.45
N THR A 71 -8.27 2.36 -2.08
CA THR A 71 -8.41 2.83 -0.69
C THR A 71 -9.56 2.15 0.05
N GLY A 72 -10.71 1.94 -0.60
CA GLY A 72 -11.85 1.24 0.02
C GLY A 72 -11.55 -0.22 0.35
N VAL A 73 -10.82 -0.94 -0.50
CA VAL A 73 -10.39 -2.33 -0.22
C VAL A 73 -9.36 -2.35 0.90
N ALA A 74 -8.40 -1.40 0.89
CA ALA A 74 -7.42 -1.26 1.96
C ALA A 74 -8.11 -0.98 3.30
N GLU A 75 -9.09 -0.07 3.34
CA GLU A 75 -9.87 0.22 4.53
C GLU A 75 -10.62 -1.00 5.07
N PHE A 76 -11.30 -1.74 4.18
CA PHE A 76 -11.99 -2.98 4.53
C PHE A 76 -11.06 -3.99 5.22
N LEU A 77 -9.85 -4.19 4.69
CA LEU A 77 -8.88 -5.15 5.24
C LEU A 77 -8.27 -4.65 6.56
N LEU A 78 -7.95 -3.36 6.66
CA LEU A 78 -7.43 -2.75 7.90
C LEU A 78 -8.47 -2.80 9.04
N ASP A 79 -9.76 -2.58 8.76
CA ASP A 79 -10.84 -2.66 9.75
C ASP A 79 -11.02 -4.08 10.30
N ARG A 80 -10.53 -5.09 9.57
CA ARG A 80 -10.52 -6.51 9.98
C ARG A 80 -9.20 -6.95 10.61
N GLY A 81 -8.32 -5.99 10.91
CA GLY A 81 -7.09 -6.23 11.65
C GLY A 81 -5.93 -6.77 10.81
N VAL A 82 -6.00 -6.67 9.47
CA VAL A 82 -4.85 -7.03 8.64
C VAL A 82 -3.71 -6.04 8.91
N ASP A 83 -2.55 -6.58 9.30
CA ASP A 83 -1.38 -5.76 9.63
C ASP A 83 -0.76 -5.13 8.38
N PRO A 84 -0.71 -3.79 8.28
CA PRO A 84 -0.10 -3.10 7.14
C PRO A 84 1.42 -3.33 7.01
N ALA A 85 2.09 -3.85 8.04
CA ALA A 85 3.51 -4.15 8.00
C ALA A 85 3.82 -5.59 7.55
N ALA A 86 2.84 -6.50 7.54
CA ALA A 86 3.05 -7.92 7.33
C ALA A 86 3.27 -8.31 5.85
N GLY A 87 2.63 -7.63 4.90
CA GLY A 87 2.74 -7.94 3.46
C GLY A 87 3.99 -7.30 2.84
N ALA A 88 5.17 -7.87 3.10
CA ALA A 88 6.45 -7.35 2.66
C ALA A 88 7.22 -8.30 1.73
N GLY A 89 6.54 -9.24 1.08
CA GLY A 89 7.15 -10.23 0.19
C GLY A 89 7.86 -9.62 -1.03
N THR A 90 7.46 -8.42 -1.44
CA THR A 90 8.12 -7.63 -2.49
C THR A 90 9.26 -6.74 -1.97
N GLY A 91 9.55 -6.77 -0.68
CA GLY A 91 10.54 -5.91 -0.01
C GLY A 91 9.98 -4.57 0.48
N LEU A 92 8.77 -4.21 0.07
CA LEU A 92 8.02 -3.01 0.49
C LEU A 92 6.68 -3.46 1.06
N ASN A 93 6.29 -2.97 2.23
CA ASN A 93 4.97 -3.22 2.80
C ASN A 93 3.90 -2.29 2.21
N ALA A 94 2.66 -2.45 2.66
CA ALA A 94 1.51 -1.67 2.20
C ALA A 94 1.75 -0.15 2.25
N PHE A 95 2.37 0.35 3.34
CA PHE A 95 2.61 1.78 3.50
C PHE A 95 3.69 2.31 2.56
N HIS A 96 4.80 1.57 2.43
CA HIS A 96 5.85 1.92 1.46
C HIS A 96 5.32 1.97 0.03
N TRP A 97 4.51 0.97 -0.37
CA TRP A 97 3.92 0.94 -1.72
C TRP A 97 2.95 2.08 -1.96
N ALA A 98 2.08 2.41 -1.00
CA ALA A 98 1.20 3.57 -1.12
C ALA A 98 1.99 4.86 -1.33
N ALA A 99 3.08 5.06 -0.56
CA ALA A 99 3.96 6.21 -0.68
C ALA A 99 4.73 6.22 -2.01
N ASN A 100 5.32 5.09 -2.42
CA ASN A 100 6.04 4.95 -3.69
C ASN A 100 5.15 5.24 -4.90
N ARG A 101 3.90 4.79 -4.88
CA ARG A 101 2.96 4.96 -6.00
C ARG A 101 2.23 6.31 -6.01
N GLY A 102 2.50 7.19 -5.04
CA GLY A 102 1.85 8.50 -4.95
C GLY A 102 0.37 8.45 -4.55
N GLN A 103 -0.05 7.40 -3.82
CA GLN A 103 -1.44 7.14 -3.45
C GLN A 103 -1.84 7.93 -2.20
N SER A 104 -2.02 9.25 -2.34
CA SER A 104 -2.22 10.18 -1.21
C SER A 104 -3.39 9.80 -0.30
N GLU A 105 -4.55 9.41 -0.86
CA GLU A 105 -5.72 9.00 -0.08
C GLU A 105 -5.44 7.75 0.76
N THR A 106 -4.73 6.76 0.17
CA THR A 106 -4.35 5.53 0.86
C THR A 106 -3.32 5.79 1.94
N VAL A 107 -2.35 6.68 1.69
CA VAL A 107 -1.38 7.13 2.71
C VAL A 107 -2.10 7.77 3.90
N ARG A 108 -3.05 8.67 3.65
CA ARG A 108 -3.85 9.29 4.72
C ARG A 108 -4.69 8.27 5.49
N LEU A 109 -5.25 7.27 4.81
CA LEU A 109 -5.94 6.16 5.48
C LEU A 109 -4.98 5.43 6.44
N LEU A 110 -3.79 5.05 5.97
CA LEU A 110 -2.79 4.34 6.79
C LEU A 110 -2.33 5.18 8.00
N ILE A 111 -2.14 6.49 7.82
CA ILE A 111 -1.86 7.43 8.93
C ILE A 111 -3.01 7.43 9.95
N ARG A 112 -4.26 7.56 9.51
CA ARG A 112 -5.44 7.52 10.42
C ARG A 112 -5.55 6.21 11.17
N ARG A 113 -5.16 5.10 10.56
CA ARG A 113 -5.14 3.75 11.18
C ARG A 113 -3.86 3.51 11.99
N LYS A 114 -3.01 4.53 12.18
CA LYS A 114 -1.77 4.48 12.97
C LYS A 114 -0.79 3.39 12.50
N ALA A 115 -0.74 3.15 11.19
CA ALA A 115 0.28 2.29 10.61
C ALA A 115 1.69 2.81 10.97
N PRO A 116 2.66 1.93 11.27
CA PRO A 116 3.98 2.35 11.73
C PRO A 116 4.73 3.17 10.68
N LEU A 117 5.11 4.41 11.01
CA LEU A 117 5.81 5.33 10.11
C LEU A 117 7.28 4.95 9.87
N GLU A 118 7.90 4.31 10.86
CA GLU A 118 9.35 4.06 10.88
C GLU A 118 9.73 2.62 10.50
N THR A 119 8.77 1.80 10.05
CA THR A 119 9.08 0.48 9.50
C THR A 119 10.03 0.62 8.33
N ARG A 120 11.09 -0.19 8.31
CA ARG A 120 12.06 -0.18 7.24
C ARG A 120 11.73 -1.24 6.17
N SER A 121 11.90 -0.85 4.92
CA SER A 121 11.85 -1.76 3.78
C SER A 121 13.10 -2.65 3.73
N MET A 122 13.12 -3.64 2.84
CA MET A 122 14.33 -4.43 2.58
C MET A 122 15.52 -3.59 2.08
N TYR A 123 15.24 -2.39 1.56
CA TYR A 123 16.28 -1.43 1.11
C TYR A 123 16.72 -0.48 2.24
N GLY A 124 16.24 -0.68 3.47
CA GLY A 124 16.58 0.11 4.64
C GLY A 124 15.85 1.45 4.79
N GLY A 125 15.06 1.87 3.81
CA GLY A 125 14.31 3.13 3.84
C GLY A 125 13.04 3.03 4.69
N THR A 126 12.70 4.11 5.41
CA THR A 126 11.39 4.28 6.04
C THR A 126 10.33 4.67 5.00
N VAL A 127 9.07 4.79 5.40
CA VAL A 127 7.99 5.26 4.52
C VAL A 127 8.31 6.68 3.99
N LEU A 128 8.81 7.58 4.87
CA LEU A 128 9.25 8.93 4.46
C LEU A 128 10.42 8.86 3.47
N GLY A 129 11.45 8.06 3.76
CA GLY A 129 12.58 7.87 2.85
C GLY A 129 12.15 7.34 1.49
N THR A 130 11.20 6.38 1.46
CA THR A 130 10.61 5.86 0.22
C THR A 130 9.85 6.95 -0.55
N ALA A 131 9.03 7.78 0.13
CA ALA A 131 8.30 8.88 -0.50
C ALA A 131 9.25 9.91 -1.14
N VAL A 132 10.31 10.28 -0.41
CA VAL A 132 11.35 11.22 -0.91
C VAL A 132 12.06 10.64 -2.12
N TRP A 133 12.54 9.40 -2.02
CA TRP A 133 13.19 8.72 -3.15
C TRP A 133 12.30 8.69 -4.39
N SER A 134 11.03 8.35 -4.21
CA SER A 134 10.06 8.26 -5.31
C SER A 134 9.74 9.62 -5.91
N ALA A 135 9.62 10.67 -5.09
CA ALA A 135 9.40 12.03 -5.55
C ALA A 135 10.51 12.53 -6.48
N ILE A 136 11.74 12.06 -6.26
CA ILE A 136 12.94 12.45 -7.03
C ILE A 136 13.10 11.58 -8.28
N ASN A 137 12.96 10.25 -8.14
CA ASN A 137 13.34 9.29 -9.18
C ASN A 137 12.17 8.83 -10.06
N GLU A 138 10.95 8.80 -9.51
CA GLU A 138 9.72 8.37 -10.17
C GLU A 138 8.56 9.31 -9.85
N PRO A 139 8.68 10.62 -10.16
CA PRO A 139 7.76 11.63 -9.67
C PRO A 139 6.30 11.39 -10.11
N ARG A 140 5.38 11.55 -9.16
CA ARG A 140 3.93 11.50 -9.35
C ARG A 140 3.27 12.69 -8.64
N PRO A 141 2.08 13.14 -9.06
CA PRO A 141 1.43 14.34 -8.49
C PRO A 141 1.25 14.29 -6.96
N GLY A 142 1.07 13.11 -6.36
CA GLY A 142 0.82 12.95 -4.93
C GLY A 142 2.05 13.02 -4.03
N HIS A 143 3.28 12.89 -4.54
CA HIS A 143 4.47 12.65 -3.71
C HIS A 143 4.79 13.80 -2.74
N LEU A 144 4.75 15.06 -3.19
CA LEU A 144 5.04 16.19 -2.31
C LEU A 144 4.03 16.30 -1.16
N GLN A 145 2.75 16.04 -1.45
CA GLN A 145 1.72 16.04 -0.42
C GLN A 145 1.91 14.86 0.55
N ILE A 146 2.32 13.69 0.06
CA ILE A 146 2.62 12.52 0.90
C ILE A 146 3.77 12.82 1.86
N ILE A 147 4.85 13.46 1.40
CA ILE A 147 5.98 13.88 2.24
C ILE A 147 5.47 14.81 3.36
N GLU A 148 4.65 15.82 3.00
CA GLU A 148 4.02 16.73 3.96
C GLU A 148 3.17 15.97 4.99
N ASP A 149 2.25 15.11 4.54
CA ASP A 149 1.34 14.34 5.39
C ASP A 149 2.10 13.42 6.36
N LEU A 150 3.18 12.77 5.91
CA LEU A 150 4.04 11.92 6.75
C LEU A 150 4.78 12.72 7.83
N LEU A 151 5.33 13.89 7.48
CA LEU A 151 6.01 14.76 8.44
C LEU A 151 5.05 15.31 9.49
N VAL A 152 3.85 15.75 9.07
CA VAL A 152 2.77 16.18 9.99
C VAL A 152 2.34 15.04 10.91
N ALA A 153 2.32 13.80 10.41
CA ALA A 153 2.01 12.62 11.21
C ALA A 153 3.11 12.21 12.20
N GLY A 154 4.31 12.82 12.11
CA GLY A 154 5.41 12.60 13.03
C GLY A 154 6.53 11.68 12.51
N ALA A 155 6.59 11.43 11.18
CA ALA A 155 7.73 10.74 10.58
C ALA A 155 9.03 11.53 10.85
N ARG A 156 10.11 10.82 11.17
CA ARG A 156 11.38 11.44 11.54
C ARG A 156 12.05 12.12 10.35
N LEU A 157 12.19 13.43 10.42
CA LEU A 157 12.75 14.26 9.33
C LEU A 157 14.13 13.78 8.85
N VAL A 158 14.98 13.27 9.76
CA VAL A 158 16.32 12.76 9.44
C VAL A 158 16.28 11.62 8.40
N GLU A 159 15.19 10.88 8.32
CA GLU A 159 15.01 9.78 7.36
C GLU A 159 14.77 10.27 5.92
N ALA A 160 14.53 11.56 5.73
CA ALA A 160 14.39 12.18 4.42
C ALA A 160 15.71 12.37 3.66
N GLY A 161 16.86 12.37 4.38
CA GLY A 161 18.18 12.55 3.76
C GLY A 161 18.40 13.96 3.21
N TYR A 162 18.03 15.01 3.98
CA TYR A 162 18.25 16.41 3.58
C TYR A 162 19.75 16.78 3.64
N PRO A 163 20.28 17.61 2.71
CA PRO A 163 19.62 18.10 1.49
C PRO A 163 19.54 16.99 0.42
N THR A 164 18.38 16.93 -0.27
CA THR A 164 18.15 15.90 -1.29
C THR A 164 18.71 16.28 -2.67
N GLY A 165 18.97 17.58 -2.87
CA GLY A 165 19.33 18.16 -4.15
C GLY A 165 18.13 18.38 -5.09
N HIS A 166 16.90 18.11 -4.65
CA HIS A 166 15.67 18.37 -5.39
C HIS A 166 14.88 19.52 -4.75
N GLU A 167 14.86 20.66 -5.41
CA GLU A 167 14.37 21.93 -4.82
C GLU A 167 12.94 21.84 -4.23
N GLN A 168 12.00 21.20 -4.93
CA GLN A 168 10.64 21.08 -4.43
C GLN A 168 10.54 20.20 -3.17
N VAL A 169 11.29 19.12 -3.12
CA VAL A 169 11.37 18.24 -1.95
C VAL A 169 12.05 18.98 -0.81
N ASP A 170 13.20 19.60 -1.07
CA ASP A 170 13.94 20.36 -0.07
C ASP A 170 13.12 21.54 0.49
N ALA A 171 12.29 22.18 -0.33
CA ALA A 171 11.37 23.22 0.14
C ALA A 171 10.33 22.69 1.13
N VAL A 172 9.79 21.48 0.91
CA VAL A 172 8.90 20.82 1.87
C VAL A 172 9.67 20.53 3.17
N LEU A 173 10.84 19.90 3.07
CA LEU A 173 11.64 19.50 4.24
C LEU A 173 12.06 20.72 5.09
N ARG A 174 12.45 21.85 4.47
CA ARG A 174 12.79 23.09 5.18
C ARG A 174 11.61 23.65 5.99
N ARG A 175 10.37 23.57 5.48
CA ARG A 175 9.18 24.00 6.24
C ARG A 175 8.98 23.18 7.52
N HIS A 176 9.51 21.96 7.58
CA HIS A 176 9.47 21.08 8.74
C HIS A 176 10.77 21.07 9.57
N GLY A 177 11.68 22.03 9.32
CA GLY A 177 12.85 22.26 10.13
C GLY A 177 14.15 21.62 9.65
N ALA A 178 14.21 21.15 8.40
CA ALA A 178 15.48 20.71 7.81
C ALA A 178 16.42 21.91 7.59
N SER A 179 17.69 21.76 8.00
CA SER A 179 18.72 22.80 7.96
C SER A 179 20.09 22.24 7.59
#